data_83876b264260c22f3c0d27c90d2ae696
#
_entry.id   83876b264260c22f3c0d27c90d2ae696
#
_cell.length_a   1.000
_cell.length_b   1.000
_cell.length_c   1.000
_cell.angle_alpha   90.00
_cell.angle_beta   90.00
_cell.angle_gamma   90.00
#
_symmetry.space_group_name_H-M   'P 1'
#
loop_
_entity.id
_entity.type
_entity.pdbx_description
1 polymer ?
#
loop_
_entity_poly.entity_id
_entity_poly.type
_entity_poly.pdbx_seq_one_letter_code
_entity_poly.pdbx_strand_id
1 'polypeptide(L)'
;MAEGIDHELTRRYLDRQVDGRMVALIDREVAGAASVLDAGCGSGLYGPALRRRAATVVGIDHDPALCRQAEATGAYNRIVCAPVAEVGSRLDPVEVVFCSELLEHLVREELRPALDALEAAATARMVITVPNRLFPHAHLDPTHVLRYRLGWLLAELNRSRRFAYSLQPLGLAEHWRRRWWCRPLDAAARRVAVCSPTVLYLGRRVG
;
A
#
# COMPACT_ATOMS: atom_id res chain seq x y z
N MET A 1 -2.92 -15.20 25.60
CA MET A 1 -1.44 -15.12 25.65
C MET A 1 -1.01 -14.52 24.32
N ALA A 2 -0.79 -13.23 24.32
CA ALA A 2 -0.22 -12.53 23.16
C ALA A 2 1.30 -12.48 23.41
N GLU A 3 1.99 -13.52 22.95
CA GLU A 3 3.45 -13.55 22.98
C GLU A 3 4.01 -12.82 21.78
N GLY A 4 4.79 -11.79 22.11
CA GLY A 4 5.99 -11.41 21.41
C GLY A 4 5.91 -11.22 19.90
N ILE A 5 5.49 -10.02 19.45
CA ILE A 5 5.87 -9.53 18.14
C ILE A 5 7.39 -9.64 18.07
N ASP A 6 7.88 -10.46 17.12
CA ASP A 6 9.29 -10.69 16.90
C ASP A 6 10.01 -9.36 16.65
N HIS A 7 10.82 -8.93 17.62
CA HIS A 7 11.61 -7.70 17.55
C HIS A 7 12.52 -7.65 16.31
N GLU A 8 12.83 -8.79 15.70
CA GLU A 8 13.62 -8.88 14.46
C GLU A 8 12.77 -8.50 13.23
N LEU A 9 11.49 -8.87 13.19
CA LEU A 9 10.55 -8.40 12.16
C LEU A 9 10.35 -6.90 12.25
N THR A 10 10.18 -6.37 13.46
CA THR A 10 10.05 -4.92 13.69
C THR A 10 11.31 -4.16 13.25
N ARG A 11 12.52 -4.70 13.50
CA ARG A 11 13.78 -4.12 12.99
C ARG A 11 13.85 -4.13 11.48
N ARG A 12 13.45 -5.20 10.79
CA ARG A 12 13.43 -5.27 9.31
C ARG A 12 12.45 -4.26 8.71
N TYR A 13 11.36 -3.95 9.40
CA TYR A 13 10.45 -2.86 8.99
C TYR A 13 11.07 -1.48 9.17
N LEU A 14 11.86 -1.26 10.22
CA LEU A 14 12.55 0.00 10.49
C LEU A 14 13.71 0.29 9.52
N ASP A 15 14.38 -0.75 9.01
CA ASP A 15 15.49 -0.62 8.05
C ASP A 15 15.01 -0.53 6.58
N ARG A 16 13.70 -0.52 6.31
CA ARG A 16 13.20 -0.32 4.95
C ARG A 16 13.54 1.09 4.47
N GLN A 17 14.44 1.16 3.51
CA GLN A 17 14.68 2.40 2.78
C GLN A 17 13.46 2.75 1.94
N VAL A 18 13.11 4.05 1.93
CA VAL A 18 12.01 4.57 1.11
C VAL A 18 12.26 4.22 -0.37
N ASP A 19 11.36 3.47 -0.98
CA ASP A 19 11.44 3.11 -2.39
C ASP A 19 11.10 4.33 -3.27
N GLY A 20 12.07 4.80 -4.06
CA GLY A 20 11.87 5.93 -4.95
C GLY A 20 10.73 5.76 -5.97
N ARG A 21 10.36 4.51 -6.32
CA ARG A 21 9.19 4.23 -7.18
C ARG A 21 7.88 4.58 -6.47
N MET A 22 7.82 4.28 -5.17
CA MET A 22 6.65 4.62 -4.35
C MET A 22 6.55 6.12 -4.15
N VAL A 23 7.68 6.83 -3.97
CA VAL A 23 7.68 8.29 -3.91
C VAL A 23 7.18 8.88 -5.23
N ALA A 24 7.67 8.39 -6.38
CA ALA A 24 7.20 8.82 -7.70
C ALA A 24 5.71 8.49 -7.93
N LEU A 25 5.22 7.36 -7.40
CA LEU A 25 3.81 7.00 -7.42
C LEU A 25 2.96 7.98 -6.59
N ILE A 26 3.41 8.29 -5.36
CA ILE A 26 2.76 9.27 -4.48
C ILE A 26 2.75 10.64 -5.16
N ASP A 27 3.86 11.06 -5.75
CA ASP A 27 3.98 12.33 -6.48
C ASP A 27 2.99 12.43 -7.64
N ARG A 28 2.67 11.32 -8.28
CA ARG A 28 1.75 11.28 -9.42
C ARG A 28 0.28 11.17 -9.00
N GLU A 29 -0.01 10.32 -8.02
CA GLU A 29 -1.40 9.95 -7.71
C GLU A 29 -1.99 10.71 -6.52
N VAL A 30 -1.15 11.31 -5.66
CA VAL A 30 -1.58 12.01 -4.44
C VAL A 30 -1.40 13.52 -4.56
N ALA A 31 -0.62 14.01 -5.55
CA ALA A 31 -0.36 15.45 -5.69
C ALA A 31 -1.65 16.28 -5.74
N GLY A 32 -1.73 17.28 -4.86
CA GLY A 32 -2.85 18.22 -4.77
C GLY A 32 -4.11 17.66 -4.10
N ALA A 33 -4.07 16.43 -3.55
CA ALA A 33 -5.21 15.88 -2.84
C ALA A 33 -5.52 16.67 -1.57
N ALA A 34 -6.81 16.93 -1.33
CA ALA A 34 -7.26 17.56 -0.09
C ALA A 34 -7.02 16.64 1.11
N SER A 35 -7.19 15.34 0.94
CA SER A 35 -6.98 14.36 2.01
C SER A 35 -6.52 13.01 1.48
N VAL A 36 -5.65 12.33 2.24
CA VAL A 36 -5.20 10.98 1.94
C VAL A 36 -5.24 10.12 3.20
N LEU A 37 -5.71 8.89 3.04
CA LEU A 37 -5.58 7.82 4.02
C LEU A 37 -4.40 6.93 3.63
N ASP A 38 -3.45 6.76 4.53
CA ASP A 38 -2.39 5.75 4.48
C ASP A 38 -2.90 4.50 5.20
N ALA A 39 -3.42 3.55 4.44
CA ALA A 39 -4.03 2.33 4.95
C ALA A 39 -2.99 1.24 5.16
N GLY A 40 -2.83 0.76 6.39
CA GLY A 40 -1.69 -0.05 6.81
C GLY A 40 -0.42 0.78 6.85
N CYS A 41 -0.48 1.93 7.55
CA CYS A 41 0.62 2.89 7.55
C CYS A 41 1.92 2.37 8.19
N GLY A 42 1.85 1.26 8.94
CA GLY A 42 2.99 0.69 9.64
C GLY A 42 3.70 1.71 10.51
N SER A 43 5.02 1.77 10.42
CA SER A 43 5.85 2.77 11.12
C SER A 43 5.82 4.18 10.50
N GLY A 44 4.99 4.42 9.49
CA GLY A 44 4.86 5.72 8.85
C GLY A 44 5.90 5.98 7.74
N LEU A 45 6.44 4.93 7.12
CA LEU A 45 7.51 5.04 6.11
C LEU A 45 7.20 6.04 4.99
N TYR A 46 5.97 6.05 4.49
CA TYR A 46 5.54 6.92 3.40
C TYR A 46 4.85 8.21 3.86
N GLY A 47 4.57 8.34 5.16
CA GLY A 47 3.94 9.53 5.74
C GLY A 47 4.57 10.85 5.30
N PRO A 48 5.92 11.04 5.39
CA PRO A 48 6.57 12.26 4.94
C PRO A 48 6.42 12.55 3.44
N ALA A 49 6.34 11.51 2.59
CA ALA A 49 6.11 11.68 1.17
C ALA A 49 4.66 12.11 0.89
N LEU A 50 3.69 11.46 1.54
CA LEU A 50 2.27 11.80 1.46
C LEU A 50 2.01 13.23 1.94
N ARG A 51 2.63 13.62 3.08
CA ARG A 51 2.47 14.95 3.66
C ARG A 51 2.94 16.09 2.76
N ARG A 52 3.93 15.85 1.91
CA ARG A 52 4.38 16.82 0.91
C ARG A 52 3.38 17.03 -0.24
N ARG A 53 2.42 16.13 -0.41
CA ARG A 53 1.54 16.06 -1.59
C ARG A 53 0.07 16.26 -1.28
N ALA A 54 -0.36 16.02 -0.04
CA ALA A 54 -1.73 16.18 0.41
C ALA A 54 -1.83 17.20 1.56
N ALA A 55 -2.96 17.90 1.62
CA ALA A 55 -3.19 18.86 2.70
C ALA A 55 -3.41 18.17 4.05
N THR A 56 -4.11 17.03 4.03
CA THR A 56 -4.38 16.21 5.21
C THR A 56 -3.92 14.77 4.97
N VAL A 57 -3.17 14.21 5.94
CA VAL A 57 -2.72 12.82 5.92
C VAL A 57 -3.21 12.14 7.18
N VAL A 58 -3.95 11.05 7.03
CA VAL A 58 -4.41 10.19 8.12
C VAL A 58 -3.83 8.81 7.93
N GLY A 59 -3.32 8.19 8.99
CA GLY A 59 -2.84 6.81 8.97
C GLY A 59 -3.78 5.90 9.74
N ILE A 60 -3.89 4.64 9.30
CA ILE A 60 -4.53 3.57 10.06
C ILE A 60 -3.65 2.32 10.04
N ASP A 61 -3.41 1.74 11.20
CA ASP A 61 -2.75 0.45 11.37
C ASP A 61 -3.30 -0.26 12.62
N HIS A 62 -3.24 -1.58 12.65
CA HIS A 62 -3.75 -2.36 13.79
C HIS A 62 -2.72 -2.55 14.89
N ASP A 63 -1.42 -2.36 14.61
CA ASP A 63 -0.34 -2.56 15.57
C ASP A 63 -0.06 -1.28 16.38
N PRO A 64 -0.30 -1.28 17.72
CA PRO A 64 -0.06 -0.10 18.55
C PRO A 64 1.40 0.37 18.58
N ALA A 65 2.37 -0.53 18.37
CA ALA A 65 3.79 -0.17 18.35
C ALA A 65 4.14 0.57 17.07
N LEU A 66 3.61 0.12 15.93
CA LEU A 66 3.77 0.78 14.64
C LEU A 66 3.03 2.13 14.61
N CYS A 67 1.81 2.19 15.16
CA CYS A 67 1.06 3.44 15.29
C CYS A 67 1.87 4.53 16.03
N ARG A 68 2.49 4.19 17.17
CA ARG A 68 3.33 5.14 17.91
C ARG A 68 4.54 5.61 17.11
N GLN A 69 5.13 4.73 16.29
CA GLN A 69 6.25 5.11 15.41
C GLN A 69 5.79 6.05 14.30
N ALA A 70 4.63 5.76 13.69
CA ALA A 70 4.03 6.61 12.68
C ALA A 70 3.71 8.01 13.24
N GLU A 71 3.15 8.11 14.45
CA GLU A 71 2.93 9.38 15.15
C GLU A 71 4.23 10.15 15.36
N ALA A 72 5.30 9.47 15.77
CA ALA A 72 6.60 10.07 16.02
C ALA A 72 7.25 10.68 14.76
N THR A 73 6.82 10.29 13.55
CA THR A 73 7.29 10.92 12.31
C THR A 73 6.83 12.37 12.15
N GLY A 74 5.75 12.78 12.84
CA GLY A 74 5.12 14.09 12.68
C GLY A 74 4.48 14.34 11.31
N ALA A 75 4.37 13.31 10.47
CA ALA A 75 3.87 13.44 9.11
C ALA A 75 2.34 13.36 9.00
N TYR A 76 1.68 12.77 9.98
CA TYR A 76 0.24 12.54 9.99
C TYR A 76 -0.51 13.58 10.80
N ASN A 77 -1.66 14.00 10.31
CA ASN A 77 -2.61 14.80 11.08
C ASN A 77 -3.30 13.98 12.17
N ARG A 78 -3.47 12.68 11.90
CA ARG A 78 -4.07 11.72 12.82
C ARG A 78 -3.59 10.32 12.50
N ILE A 79 -3.34 9.51 13.54
CA ILE A 79 -3.18 8.06 13.45
C ILE A 79 -4.36 7.39 14.14
N VAL A 80 -4.91 6.36 13.52
CA VAL A 80 -5.96 5.51 14.09
C VAL A 80 -5.38 4.11 14.30
N CYS A 81 -5.33 3.67 15.54
CA CYS A 81 -4.90 2.31 15.87
C CYS A 81 -6.13 1.39 15.86
N ALA A 82 -6.39 0.77 14.70
CA ALA A 82 -7.52 -0.14 14.48
C ALA A 82 -7.31 -0.99 13.23
N PRO A 83 -8.01 -2.13 13.10
CA PRO A 83 -8.06 -2.87 11.84
C PRO A 83 -8.57 -2.00 10.68
N VAL A 84 -8.01 -2.19 9.50
CA VAL A 84 -8.38 -1.41 8.30
C VAL A 84 -9.86 -1.56 7.91
N ALA A 85 -10.48 -2.69 8.23
CA ALA A 85 -11.91 -2.92 8.01
C ALA A 85 -12.82 -1.99 8.83
N GLU A 86 -12.29 -1.35 9.89
CA GLU A 86 -13.04 -0.41 10.73
C GLU A 86 -12.94 1.05 10.25
N VAL A 87 -12.23 1.32 9.15
CA VAL A 87 -11.93 2.70 8.71
C VAL A 87 -13.20 3.56 8.60
N GLY A 88 -14.29 3.03 8.04
CA GLY A 88 -15.54 3.78 7.84
C GLY A 88 -16.25 4.19 9.13
N SER A 89 -15.99 3.51 10.26
CA SER A 89 -16.52 3.86 11.58
C SER A 89 -15.60 4.79 12.38
N ARG A 90 -14.38 4.99 11.90
CA ARG A 90 -13.32 5.73 12.60
C ARG A 90 -12.93 7.04 11.95
N LEU A 91 -13.17 7.18 10.65
CA LEU A 91 -12.69 8.29 9.83
C LEU A 91 -13.77 8.76 8.85
N ASP A 92 -13.76 10.06 8.59
CA ASP A 92 -14.50 10.62 7.48
C ASP A 92 -13.89 10.21 6.13
N PRO A 93 -14.66 10.18 5.05
CA PRO A 93 -14.15 9.87 3.72
C PRO A 93 -13.03 10.83 3.30
N VAL A 94 -12.04 10.28 2.59
CA VAL A 94 -10.86 10.99 2.08
C VAL A 94 -10.88 11.02 0.55
N GLU A 95 -10.12 11.93 -0.06
CA GLU A 95 -10.04 11.99 -1.52
C GLU A 95 -9.28 10.78 -2.10
N VAL A 96 -8.17 10.40 -1.48
CA VAL A 96 -7.31 9.31 -1.94
C VAL A 96 -7.08 8.30 -0.81
N VAL A 97 -7.25 7.02 -1.09
CA VAL A 97 -6.75 5.93 -0.24
C VAL A 97 -5.47 5.40 -0.85
N PHE A 98 -4.38 5.47 -0.09
CA PHE A 98 -3.10 4.87 -0.40
C PHE A 98 -2.93 3.62 0.48
N CYS A 99 -2.82 2.45 -0.14
CA CYS A 99 -2.75 1.14 0.50
C CYS A 99 -1.54 0.40 -0.09
N SER A 100 -0.42 0.46 0.61
CA SER A 100 0.84 -0.09 0.11
C SER A 100 1.26 -1.29 0.93
N GLU A 101 1.40 -2.45 0.25
CA GLU A 101 1.91 -3.69 0.85
C GLU A 101 1.14 -4.06 2.15
N LEU A 102 -0.19 -3.99 2.08
CA LEU A 102 -1.09 -4.35 3.18
C LEU A 102 -1.88 -5.63 2.88
N LEU A 103 -2.44 -5.74 1.66
CA LEU A 103 -3.44 -6.78 1.38
C LEU A 103 -2.89 -8.20 1.50
N GLU A 104 -1.60 -8.40 1.27
CA GLU A 104 -0.91 -9.69 1.40
C GLU A 104 -0.81 -10.18 2.85
N HIS A 105 -0.96 -9.29 3.82
CA HIS A 105 -0.95 -9.62 5.25
C HIS A 105 -2.33 -10.02 5.79
N LEU A 106 -3.40 -9.74 5.05
CA LEU A 106 -4.76 -10.10 5.45
C LEU A 106 -5.02 -11.59 5.19
N VAL A 107 -5.77 -12.24 6.07
CA VAL A 107 -6.33 -13.55 5.76
C VAL A 107 -7.47 -13.41 4.74
N ARG A 108 -7.82 -14.52 4.08
CA ARG A 108 -8.78 -14.48 2.96
C ARG A 108 -10.14 -13.90 3.34
N GLU A 109 -10.57 -14.20 4.56
CA GLU A 109 -11.85 -13.77 5.10
C GLU A 109 -11.90 -12.25 5.39
N GLU A 110 -10.75 -11.65 5.67
CA GLU A 110 -10.61 -10.22 5.96
C GLU A 110 -10.51 -9.36 4.68
N LEU A 111 -10.10 -9.96 3.56
CA LEU A 111 -9.81 -9.20 2.33
C LEU A 111 -11.04 -8.42 1.85
N ARG A 112 -12.21 -9.08 1.72
CA ARG A 112 -13.40 -8.38 1.18
C ARG A 112 -13.92 -7.30 2.12
N PRO A 113 -14.07 -7.54 3.44
CA PRO A 113 -14.41 -6.48 4.39
C PRO A 113 -13.45 -5.30 4.36
N ALA A 114 -12.14 -5.54 4.29
CA ALA A 114 -11.14 -4.47 4.19
C ALA A 114 -11.28 -3.66 2.90
N LEU A 115 -11.43 -4.33 1.75
CA LEU A 115 -11.62 -3.65 0.46
C LEU A 115 -12.91 -2.81 0.45
N ASP A 116 -14.02 -3.35 0.96
CA ASP A 116 -15.30 -2.63 1.03
C ASP A 116 -15.20 -1.39 1.91
N ALA A 117 -14.50 -1.48 3.04
CA ALA A 117 -14.27 -0.37 3.95
C ALA A 117 -13.38 0.71 3.33
N LEU A 118 -12.27 0.31 2.68
CA LEU A 118 -11.36 1.23 1.99
C LEU A 118 -12.03 1.94 0.81
N GLU A 119 -12.81 1.20 0.00
CA GLU A 119 -13.56 1.79 -1.12
C GLU A 119 -14.67 2.73 -0.64
N ALA A 120 -15.29 2.44 0.51
CA ALA A 120 -16.27 3.35 1.11
C ALA A 120 -15.62 4.64 1.61
N ALA A 121 -14.39 4.55 2.11
CA ALA A 121 -13.62 5.70 2.60
C ALA A 121 -13.06 6.58 1.46
N ALA A 122 -12.84 6.06 0.25
CA ALA A 122 -12.27 6.81 -0.86
C ALA A 122 -13.35 7.55 -1.67
N THR A 123 -13.17 8.85 -1.92
CA THR A 123 -14.08 9.63 -2.75
C THR A 123 -13.63 9.79 -4.21
N ALA A 124 -12.35 9.66 -4.52
CA ALA A 124 -11.84 9.83 -5.88
C ALA A 124 -10.91 8.71 -6.36
N ARG A 125 -9.95 8.28 -5.56
CA ARG A 125 -8.88 7.36 -6.00
C ARG A 125 -8.54 6.31 -4.96
N MET A 126 -8.22 5.12 -5.47
CA MET A 126 -7.62 4.01 -4.73
C MET A 126 -6.25 3.70 -5.34
N VAL A 127 -5.20 3.75 -4.54
CA VAL A 127 -3.81 3.44 -4.95
C VAL A 127 -3.36 2.24 -4.13
N ILE A 128 -3.38 1.06 -4.71
CA ILE A 128 -3.09 -0.20 -4.01
C ILE A 128 -1.84 -0.83 -4.62
N THR A 129 -0.83 -1.11 -3.81
CA THR A 129 0.33 -1.90 -4.25
C THR A 129 0.41 -3.21 -3.49
N VAL A 130 0.82 -4.24 -4.21
CA VAL A 130 1.07 -5.57 -3.65
C VAL A 130 2.33 -6.19 -4.28
N PRO A 131 3.05 -7.06 -3.56
CA PRO A 131 4.15 -7.80 -4.13
C PRO A 131 3.63 -8.78 -5.19
N ASN A 132 4.35 -8.87 -6.30
CA ASN A 132 4.04 -9.84 -7.33
C ASN A 132 4.54 -11.23 -6.91
N ARG A 133 3.62 -12.17 -6.76
CA ARG A 133 3.89 -13.53 -6.30
C ARG A 133 4.90 -14.30 -7.17
N LEU A 134 5.22 -13.84 -8.38
CA LEU A 134 6.22 -14.44 -9.25
C LEU A 134 7.66 -14.10 -8.85
N PHE A 135 7.84 -13.18 -7.90
CA PHE A 135 9.16 -12.74 -7.45
C PHE A 135 9.47 -13.23 -6.03
N PRO A 136 10.74 -13.55 -5.74
CA PRO A 136 11.16 -14.13 -4.45
C PRO A 136 10.73 -13.31 -3.23
N HIS A 137 10.79 -11.98 -3.29
CA HIS A 137 10.45 -11.12 -2.15
C HIS A 137 9.00 -11.30 -1.64
N ALA A 138 8.07 -11.68 -2.52
CA ALA A 138 6.71 -12.01 -2.13
C ALA A 138 6.60 -13.28 -1.26
N HIS A 139 7.67 -14.09 -1.21
CA HIS A 139 7.73 -15.36 -0.50
C HIS A 139 8.68 -15.35 0.70
N LEU A 140 9.52 -14.33 0.82
CA LEU A 140 10.53 -14.22 1.87
C LEU A 140 9.98 -13.65 3.17
N ASP A 141 8.87 -12.92 3.12
CA ASP A 141 8.22 -12.40 4.31
C ASP A 141 7.20 -13.45 4.82
N PRO A 142 7.41 -14.00 6.04
CA PRO A 142 6.51 -15.01 6.60
C PRO A 142 5.12 -14.47 6.94
N THR A 143 4.97 -13.15 7.03
CA THR A 143 3.69 -12.47 7.30
C THR A 143 2.81 -12.32 6.06
N HIS A 144 3.34 -12.62 4.85
CA HIS A 144 2.57 -12.65 3.62
C HIS A 144 1.71 -13.91 3.54
N VAL A 145 0.53 -13.87 4.13
CA VAL A 145 -0.40 -15.01 4.16
C VAL A 145 -1.15 -15.21 2.85
N LEU A 146 -1.40 -14.13 2.09
CA LEU A 146 -2.02 -14.18 0.77
C LEU A 146 -1.03 -13.79 -0.34
N ARG A 147 -0.98 -14.61 -1.40
CA ARG A 147 -0.15 -14.40 -2.58
C ARG A 147 -1.04 -14.36 -3.81
N TYR A 148 -1.40 -13.18 -4.22
CA TYR A 148 -2.41 -12.96 -5.25
C TYR A 148 -1.92 -13.32 -6.66
N ARG A 149 -2.79 -13.97 -7.45
CA ARG A 149 -2.68 -13.91 -8.91
C ARG A 149 -3.17 -12.55 -9.36
N LEU A 150 -2.38 -11.84 -10.17
CA LEU A 150 -2.64 -10.45 -10.54
C LEU A 150 -4.04 -10.25 -11.14
N GLY A 151 -4.44 -11.11 -12.07
CA GLY A 151 -5.76 -11.06 -12.70
C GLY A 151 -6.90 -11.38 -11.72
N TRP A 152 -6.68 -12.29 -10.76
CA TRP A 152 -7.68 -12.61 -9.75
C TRP A 152 -7.94 -11.40 -8.83
N LEU A 153 -6.87 -10.76 -8.35
CA LEU A 153 -7.02 -9.58 -7.49
C LEU A 153 -7.67 -8.42 -8.26
N LEU A 154 -7.31 -8.22 -9.54
CA LEU A 154 -7.96 -7.22 -10.38
C LEU A 154 -9.48 -7.48 -10.53
N ALA A 155 -9.86 -8.75 -10.75
CA ALA A 155 -11.27 -9.12 -10.82
C ALA A 155 -12.00 -8.90 -9.49
N GLU A 156 -11.34 -9.24 -8.35
CA GLU A 156 -11.90 -9.05 -7.02
C GLU A 156 -12.10 -7.56 -6.70
N LEU A 157 -11.15 -6.70 -7.05
CA LEU A 157 -11.24 -5.25 -6.89
C LEU A 157 -12.39 -4.65 -7.70
N ASN A 158 -12.59 -5.11 -8.94
CA ASN A 158 -13.67 -4.62 -9.81
C ASN A 158 -15.07 -5.16 -9.47
N ARG A 159 -15.22 -6.05 -8.46
CA ARG A 159 -16.53 -6.60 -8.06
C ARG A 159 -17.49 -5.56 -7.50
N SER A 160 -16.99 -4.59 -6.74
CA SER A 160 -17.83 -3.58 -6.08
C SER A 160 -18.45 -2.59 -7.05
N ARG A 161 -17.84 -2.40 -8.24
CA ARG A 161 -18.22 -1.40 -9.24
C ARG A 161 -18.17 0.05 -8.74
N ARG A 162 -17.65 0.30 -7.55
CA ARG A 162 -17.47 1.68 -7.02
C ARG A 162 -16.28 2.36 -7.70
N PHE A 163 -15.29 1.57 -8.05
CA PHE A 163 -14.06 1.99 -8.75
C PHE A 163 -13.82 1.12 -9.96
N ALA A 164 -13.29 1.71 -11.03
CA ALA A 164 -12.71 1.00 -12.15
C ALA A 164 -11.20 0.87 -11.91
N TYR A 165 -10.73 -0.35 -11.69
CA TYR A 165 -9.32 -0.63 -11.43
C TYR A 165 -8.58 -1.04 -12.69
N SER A 166 -7.38 -0.51 -12.83
CA SER A 166 -6.38 -0.93 -13.82
C SER A 166 -5.13 -1.46 -13.14
N LEU A 167 -4.52 -2.49 -13.73
CA LEU A 167 -3.25 -3.06 -13.28
C LEU A 167 -2.09 -2.40 -14.01
N GLN A 168 -1.12 -1.88 -13.26
CA GLN A 168 0.03 -1.16 -13.79
C GLN A 168 1.34 -1.71 -13.20
N PRO A 169 2.42 -1.75 -13.98
CA PRO A 169 3.75 -2.08 -13.48
C PRO A 169 4.39 -0.89 -12.76
N LEU A 170 5.20 -1.16 -11.73
CA LEU A 170 6.02 -0.16 -11.04
C LEU A 170 7.51 -0.20 -11.43
N GLY A 171 7.93 -1.19 -12.22
CA GLY A 171 9.33 -1.38 -12.59
C GLY A 171 10.18 -2.04 -11.50
N LEU A 172 11.49 -2.11 -11.69
CA LEU A 172 12.43 -2.66 -10.72
C LEU A 172 12.79 -1.63 -9.65
N ALA A 173 13.05 -2.08 -8.43
CA ALA A 173 13.58 -1.24 -7.36
C ALA A 173 14.96 -0.64 -7.75
N GLU A 174 15.28 0.53 -7.21
CA GLU A 174 16.45 1.31 -7.64
C GLU A 174 17.76 0.55 -7.49
N HIS A 175 17.92 -0.23 -6.41
CA HIS A 175 19.13 -1.03 -6.19
C HIS A 175 19.38 -2.09 -7.29
N TRP A 176 18.32 -2.61 -7.96
CA TRP A 176 18.43 -3.48 -9.13
C TRP A 176 18.72 -2.69 -10.40
N ARG A 177 18.11 -1.53 -10.56
CA ARG A 177 18.26 -0.67 -11.75
C ARG A 177 19.69 -0.15 -11.92
N ARG A 178 20.45 0.02 -10.84
CA ARG A 178 21.86 0.44 -10.86
C ARG A 178 22.78 -0.60 -11.51
N ARG A 179 22.34 -1.86 -11.61
CA ARG A 179 23.09 -2.93 -12.25
C ARG A 179 22.84 -2.92 -13.75
N TRP A 180 23.88 -2.67 -14.57
CA TRP A 180 23.77 -2.51 -16.04
C TRP A 180 23.06 -3.68 -16.74
N TRP A 181 23.26 -4.92 -16.27
CA TRP A 181 22.64 -6.13 -16.81
C TRP A 181 21.13 -6.26 -16.47
N CYS A 182 20.62 -5.45 -15.54
CA CYS A 182 19.19 -5.40 -15.23
C CYS A 182 18.40 -4.42 -16.13
N ARG A 183 19.05 -3.62 -16.97
CA ARG A 183 18.37 -2.61 -17.82
C ARG A 183 17.27 -3.18 -18.72
N PRO A 184 17.47 -4.33 -19.43
CA PRO A 184 16.41 -4.94 -20.22
C PRO A 184 15.22 -5.40 -19.35
N LEU A 185 15.51 -5.94 -18.17
CA LEU A 185 14.50 -6.37 -17.20
C LEU A 185 13.70 -5.19 -16.64
N ASP A 186 14.36 -4.06 -16.35
CA ASP A 186 13.66 -2.84 -15.92
C ASP A 186 12.75 -2.28 -17.02
N ALA A 187 13.20 -2.29 -18.27
CA ALA A 187 12.37 -1.89 -19.40
C ALA A 187 11.11 -2.76 -19.55
N ALA A 188 11.23 -4.07 -19.37
CA ALA A 188 10.11 -5.00 -19.35
C ALA A 188 9.22 -4.78 -18.11
N ALA A 189 9.82 -4.63 -16.93
CA ALA A 189 9.11 -4.43 -15.67
C ALA A 189 8.33 -3.10 -15.60
N ARG A 190 8.70 -2.11 -16.41
CA ARG A 190 7.96 -0.84 -16.56
C ARG A 190 6.79 -0.91 -17.53
N ARG A 191 6.76 -1.91 -18.41
CA ARG A 191 5.76 -2.04 -19.47
C ARG A 191 4.78 -3.16 -19.21
N VAL A 192 5.22 -4.21 -18.53
CA VAL A 192 4.46 -5.45 -18.35
C VAL A 192 4.38 -5.78 -16.85
N ALA A 193 3.17 -5.73 -16.31
CA ALA A 193 2.94 -5.91 -14.87
C ALA A 193 3.47 -7.27 -14.35
N VAL A 194 3.41 -8.33 -15.14
CA VAL A 194 3.94 -9.64 -14.74
C VAL A 194 5.45 -9.65 -14.52
N CYS A 195 6.18 -8.73 -15.14
CA CYS A 195 7.62 -8.56 -14.99
C CYS A 195 8.00 -7.58 -13.85
N SER A 196 7.03 -6.94 -13.22
CA SER A 196 7.27 -6.00 -12.11
C SER A 196 7.22 -6.71 -10.77
N PRO A 197 8.25 -6.57 -9.91
CA PRO A 197 8.27 -7.18 -8.57
C PRO A 197 7.12 -6.71 -7.68
N THR A 198 6.80 -5.43 -7.73
CA THR A 198 5.62 -4.82 -7.10
C THR A 198 4.72 -4.27 -8.19
N VAL A 199 3.42 -4.45 -8.03
CA VAL A 199 2.42 -3.99 -8.99
C VAL A 199 1.45 -3.02 -8.34
N LEU A 200 0.91 -2.12 -9.17
CA LEU A 200 -0.08 -1.12 -8.79
C LEU A 200 -1.45 -1.51 -9.34
N TYR A 201 -2.45 -1.46 -8.49
CA TYR A 201 -3.86 -1.41 -8.86
C TYR A 201 -4.37 0.01 -8.61
N LEU A 202 -4.62 0.73 -9.70
CA LEU A 202 -5.11 2.10 -9.64
C LEU A 202 -6.61 2.11 -9.91
N GLY A 203 -7.39 2.46 -8.91
CA GLY A 203 -8.84 2.62 -8.97
C GLY A 203 -9.22 4.08 -9.16
N ARG A 204 -10.10 4.34 -10.13
CA ARG A 204 -10.76 5.62 -10.34
C ARG A 204 -12.25 5.46 -10.04
N ARG A 205 -12.84 6.37 -9.28
CA ARG A 205 -14.26 6.30 -8.94
C ARG A 205 -15.10 6.32 -10.20
N VAL A 206 -16.07 5.42 -10.26
CA VAL A 206 -17.09 5.41 -11.30
C VAL A 206 -18.18 6.40 -10.90
N GLY A 207 -18.51 7.29 -11.80
CA GLY A 207 -19.54 8.33 -11.60
C GLY A 207 -20.95 7.77 -11.46
#